data_d21c898ceb5076b2593104fef716ea94
#
_entry.id   d21c898ceb5076b2593104fef716ea94
#
_cell.length_a   1.000
_cell.length_b   1.000
_cell.length_c   1.000
_cell.angle_alpha   90.00
_cell.angle_beta   90.00
_cell.angle_gamma   90.00
#
_symmetry.space_group_name_H-M   'P 1'
#
loop_
_entity.id
_entity.type
_entity.pdbx_description
1 polymer ?
#
loop_
_entity_poly.entity_id
_entity_poly.type
_entity_poly.pdbx_seq_one_letter_code
_entity_poly.pdbx_strand_id
1 'polypeptide(L)'
;MKKSILFVAVLALTFAACTPSYDVEDKFVASFEEAAITPAAVDTVYHLQATGTFESGNFIFDQEVADYGDYGVYYFGNVVSNKQGNTYDYYADSDKSAVGGAKGGKNFLVWTNSYEGKDKIALKEAAVVPGMYVCNTAWVADAIKNGDNMSTVEGGFTEDDYLLLTITGTLNAVPTGTIEFYLAKGQNAVNQWTYVDLSPLGKIDHMGFALTSTKTNAYGMTTPTYFCIDNLGAKK
;
A
#
# COMPACT_ATOMS: atom_id res chain seq x y z
N MET A 1 62.65 -12.34 41.32
CA MET A 1 61.39 -12.90 40.88
C MET A 1 60.52 -11.77 40.31
N LYS A 2 60.53 -11.61 38.97
CA LYS A 2 59.71 -10.57 38.28
C LYS A 2 58.39 -11.20 37.85
N LYS A 3 57.27 -10.69 38.38
CA LYS A 3 55.91 -11.09 37.94
C LYS A 3 55.50 -10.25 36.77
N SER A 4 55.39 -10.86 35.60
CA SER A 4 54.81 -10.23 34.39
C SER A 4 53.28 -10.30 34.51
N ILE A 5 52.62 -9.17 34.48
CA ILE A 5 51.17 -9.03 34.38
C ILE A 5 50.81 -8.95 32.90
N LEU A 6 50.09 -9.95 32.41
CA LEU A 6 49.57 -10.03 31.05
C LEU A 6 48.26 -9.25 31.00
N PHE A 7 48.22 -8.11 30.29
CA PHE A 7 46.99 -7.38 30.01
C PHE A 7 46.32 -8.02 28.79
N VAL A 8 45.18 -8.65 29.01
CA VAL A 8 44.32 -9.09 27.90
C VAL A 8 43.40 -7.93 27.56
N ALA A 9 43.67 -7.29 26.40
CA ALA A 9 42.75 -6.30 25.84
C ALA A 9 41.59 -7.02 25.17
N VAL A 10 40.40 -6.92 25.76
CA VAL A 10 39.15 -7.37 25.13
C VAL A 10 38.72 -6.29 24.11
N LEU A 11 38.88 -6.58 22.85
CA LEU A 11 38.39 -5.73 21.76
C LEU A 11 36.89 -5.98 21.62
N ALA A 12 36.07 -5.07 22.16
CA ALA A 12 34.64 -5.06 21.94
C ALA A 12 34.36 -4.59 20.49
N LEU A 13 34.08 -5.53 19.61
CA LEU A 13 33.51 -5.24 18.28
C LEU A 13 32.06 -4.78 18.47
N THR A 14 31.85 -3.47 18.45
CA THR A 14 30.50 -2.90 18.29
C THR A 14 30.09 -3.10 16.83
N PHE A 15 29.23 -4.07 16.57
CA PHE A 15 28.49 -4.10 15.34
C PHE A 15 27.54 -2.89 15.31
N ALA A 16 27.95 -1.85 14.62
CA ALA A 16 27.04 -0.82 14.19
C ALA A 16 26.08 -1.47 13.20
N ALA A 17 24.90 -1.89 13.67
CA ALA A 17 23.78 -2.18 12.80
C ALA A 17 23.51 -0.87 12.03
N CYS A 18 23.86 -0.82 10.74
CA CYS A 18 23.34 0.19 9.83
C CYS A 18 21.84 -0.02 9.73
N THR A 19 21.08 0.59 10.64
CA THR A 19 19.71 0.93 10.33
C THR A 19 19.76 1.89 9.16
N PRO A 20 19.10 1.63 8.03
CA PRO A 20 19.01 2.64 6.98
C PRO A 20 18.38 3.87 7.62
N SER A 21 19.15 4.94 7.74
CA SER A 21 18.60 6.24 8.10
C SER A 21 17.74 6.65 6.89
N TYR A 22 16.44 6.53 7.02
CA TYR A 22 15.54 7.27 6.17
C TYR A 22 15.82 8.74 6.47
N ASP A 23 16.39 9.45 5.49
CA ASP A 23 16.47 10.90 5.55
C ASP A 23 15.04 11.43 5.61
N VAL A 24 14.63 11.88 6.79
CA VAL A 24 13.32 12.49 7.10
C VAL A 24 13.14 13.82 6.34
N GLU A 25 14.05 14.18 5.45
CA GLU A 25 14.06 15.46 4.73
C GLU A 25 13.32 15.45 3.40
N ASP A 26 12.89 14.33 2.85
CA ASP A 26 12.05 14.40 1.66
C ASP A 26 10.58 14.55 2.06
N LYS A 27 10.21 15.78 2.43
CA LYS A 27 8.83 16.18 2.74
C LYS A 27 7.84 15.94 1.59
N PHE A 28 8.33 15.52 0.45
CA PHE A 28 7.50 15.19 -0.69
C PHE A 28 6.96 13.75 -0.62
N VAL A 29 7.77 12.80 -0.17
CA VAL A 29 7.44 11.36 -0.18
C VAL A 29 6.46 11.01 0.93
N ALA A 30 5.37 10.32 0.59
CA ALA A 30 4.51 9.65 1.56
C ALA A 30 5.13 8.30 1.93
N SER A 31 5.74 8.23 3.11
CA SER A 31 6.33 7.02 3.67
C SER A 31 5.43 6.33 4.70
N PHE A 32 4.36 7.03 5.14
CA PHE A 32 3.40 6.60 6.15
C PHE A 32 4.00 6.37 7.56
N GLU A 33 5.19 6.90 7.82
CA GLU A 33 5.89 6.75 9.10
C GLU A 33 5.64 7.90 10.09
N GLU A 34 4.80 8.87 9.73
CA GLU A 34 4.45 10.00 10.59
C GLU A 34 3.69 9.51 11.84
N ALA A 35 4.09 10.02 13.01
CA ALA A 35 3.52 9.60 14.30
C ALA A 35 1.99 9.77 14.38
N ALA A 36 1.44 10.78 13.68
CA ALA A 36 0.02 11.08 13.68
C ALA A 36 -0.85 10.02 12.98
N ILE A 37 -0.26 9.23 12.06
CA ILE A 37 -0.94 8.20 11.27
C ILE A 37 -0.35 6.80 11.49
N THR A 38 0.58 6.65 12.43
CA THR A 38 1.13 5.35 12.80
C THR A 38 0.08 4.53 13.55
N PRO A 39 -0.18 3.27 13.16
CA PRO A 39 -1.05 2.37 13.91
C PRO A 39 -0.66 2.28 15.38
N ALA A 40 -1.65 2.30 16.28
CA ALA A 40 -1.44 2.38 17.73
C ALA A 40 -0.78 1.14 18.33
N ALA A 41 -0.84 0.00 17.64
CA ALA A 41 -0.23 -1.26 18.05
C ALA A 41 0.47 -1.93 16.86
N VAL A 42 1.28 -2.94 17.17
CA VAL A 42 1.88 -3.80 16.14
C VAL A 42 0.79 -4.70 15.54
N ASP A 43 0.92 -4.98 14.24
CA ASP A 43 0.01 -5.85 13.49
C ASP A 43 -1.44 -5.33 13.43
N THR A 44 -1.60 -4.04 13.22
CA THR A 44 -2.90 -3.36 13.15
C THR A 44 -2.93 -2.28 12.06
N VAL A 45 -4.01 -1.51 12.00
CA VAL A 45 -4.20 -0.41 11.06
C VAL A 45 -4.46 0.91 11.79
N TYR A 46 -4.07 2.02 11.15
CA TYR A 46 -4.54 3.36 11.48
C TYR A 46 -5.72 3.70 10.59
N HIS A 47 -6.76 4.22 11.19
CA HIS A 47 -7.94 4.74 10.51
C HIS A 47 -8.49 5.97 11.26
N LEU A 48 -9.23 6.79 10.55
CA LEU A 48 -9.96 7.92 11.12
C LEU A 48 -11.17 7.43 11.94
N GLN A 49 -11.68 8.28 12.82
CA GLN A 49 -12.89 7.99 13.60
C GLN A 49 -14.18 8.32 12.83
N ALA A 50 -14.08 9.10 11.75
CA ALA A 50 -15.15 9.46 10.84
C ALA A 50 -14.56 9.70 9.45
N THR A 51 -15.38 9.61 8.40
CA THR A 51 -15.01 9.95 7.02
C THR A 51 -14.29 11.30 6.96
N GLY A 52 -13.12 11.34 6.33
CA GLY A 52 -12.27 12.52 6.30
C GLY A 52 -10.97 12.29 5.52
N THR A 53 -9.92 13.00 5.91
CA THR A 53 -8.61 12.92 5.27
C THR A 53 -7.50 12.81 6.30
N PHE A 54 -6.38 12.20 5.90
CA PHE A 54 -5.10 12.26 6.61
C PHE A 54 -3.97 12.60 5.64
N GLU A 55 -2.78 12.88 6.15
CA GLU A 55 -1.66 13.38 5.36
C GLU A 55 -0.42 12.54 5.57
N SER A 56 0.36 12.33 4.49
CA SER A 56 1.73 11.85 4.53
C SER A 56 2.53 12.50 3.39
N GLY A 57 3.70 13.05 3.72
CA GLY A 57 4.50 13.81 2.76
C GLY A 57 3.72 14.96 2.11
N ASN A 58 3.77 15.07 0.78
CA ASN A 58 3.01 16.07 -0.01
C ASN A 58 1.57 15.62 -0.33
N PHE A 59 1.09 14.53 0.23
CA PHE A 59 -0.17 13.92 -0.18
C PHE A 59 -1.22 13.98 0.93
N ILE A 60 -2.48 14.09 0.49
CA ILE A 60 -3.70 14.07 1.30
C ILE A 60 -4.54 12.88 0.83
N PHE A 61 -4.88 12.00 1.74
CA PHE A 61 -5.55 10.73 1.48
C PHE A 61 -6.99 10.78 1.98
N ASP A 62 -7.96 10.56 1.10
CA ASP A 62 -9.36 10.41 1.49
C ASP A 62 -9.57 9.04 2.18
N GLN A 63 -10.40 9.01 3.22
CA GLN A 63 -10.86 7.77 3.86
C GLN A 63 -12.34 7.85 4.18
N GLU A 64 -13.10 6.83 3.78
CA GLU A 64 -14.47 6.60 4.19
C GLU A 64 -14.50 5.73 5.45
N VAL A 65 -15.31 6.12 6.42
CA VAL A 65 -15.62 5.34 7.62
C VAL A 65 -17.11 5.07 7.65
N ALA A 66 -17.48 3.80 7.50
CA ALA A 66 -18.86 3.36 7.46
C ALA A 66 -19.20 2.52 8.71
N ASP A 67 -20.16 3.00 9.48
CA ASP A 67 -20.70 2.29 10.65
C ASP A 67 -21.94 1.49 10.25
N TYR A 68 -21.84 0.17 10.28
CA TYR A 68 -22.93 -0.75 9.99
C TYR A 68 -23.58 -1.32 11.26
N GLY A 69 -23.48 -0.61 12.40
CA GLY A 69 -24.10 -0.98 13.66
C GLY A 69 -23.55 -2.29 14.21
N ASP A 70 -24.42 -3.31 14.37
CA ASP A 70 -24.03 -4.63 14.92
C ASP A 70 -23.01 -5.38 14.06
N TYR A 71 -22.83 -4.99 12.80
CA TYR A 71 -21.83 -5.58 11.89
C TYR A 71 -20.45 -4.89 12.00
N GLY A 72 -20.34 -3.82 12.79
CA GLY A 72 -19.08 -3.12 13.04
C GLY A 72 -18.82 -1.94 12.13
N VAL A 73 -17.63 -1.35 12.31
CA VAL A 73 -17.15 -0.21 11.53
C VAL A 73 -16.16 -0.69 10.48
N TYR A 74 -16.36 -0.24 9.25
CA TYR A 74 -15.54 -0.58 8.10
C TYR A 74 -14.86 0.67 7.53
N TYR A 75 -13.70 0.49 6.93
CA TYR A 75 -12.86 1.54 6.38
C TYR A 75 -12.63 1.28 4.90
N PHE A 76 -12.87 2.30 4.06
CA PHE A 76 -12.66 2.26 2.61
C PHE A 76 -11.79 3.43 2.18
N GLY A 77 -11.29 3.39 0.95
CA GLY A 77 -10.34 4.35 0.43
C GLY A 77 -8.92 4.01 0.88
N ASN A 78 -8.34 4.85 1.72
CA ASN A 78 -6.93 4.77 2.10
C ASN A 78 -6.78 4.42 3.58
N VAL A 79 -6.07 3.34 3.90
CA VAL A 79 -5.83 2.87 5.27
C VAL A 79 -4.33 2.61 5.47
N VAL A 80 -3.73 3.12 6.56
CA VAL A 80 -2.33 2.83 6.87
C VAL A 80 -2.24 1.56 7.70
N SER A 81 -1.40 0.62 7.25
CA SER A 81 -1.20 -0.70 7.88
C SER A 81 0.25 -0.90 8.29
N ASN A 82 0.45 -1.57 9.43
CA ASN A 82 1.75 -2.11 9.83
C ASN A 82 1.73 -3.63 9.99
N LYS A 83 0.70 -4.28 9.45
CA LYS A 83 0.51 -5.73 9.54
C LYS A 83 1.64 -6.49 8.86
N GLN A 84 2.08 -7.56 9.51
CA GLN A 84 3.18 -8.41 9.07
C GLN A 84 2.68 -9.79 8.62
N GLY A 85 3.54 -10.49 7.85
CA GLY A 85 3.20 -11.78 7.27
C GLY A 85 2.40 -11.63 5.96
N ASN A 86 2.38 -12.71 5.18
CA ASN A 86 1.77 -12.75 3.85
C ASN A 86 0.74 -13.89 3.69
N THR A 87 0.35 -14.52 4.79
CA THR A 87 -0.75 -15.48 4.81
C THR A 87 -2.06 -14.74 4.98
N TYR A 88 -3.04 -15.11 4.17
CA TYR A 88 -4.38 -14.54 4.23
C TYR A 88 -5.26 -15.35 5.19
N ASP A 89 -5.87 -14.65 6.14
CA ASP A 89 -7.01 -15.13 6.91
C ASP A 89 -8.17 -14.17 6.66
N TYR A 90 -9.24 -14.69 6.07
CA TYR A 90 -10.39 -13.92 5.60
C TYR A 90 -10.95 -12.89 6.61
N TYR A 91 -10.94 -13.24 7.90
CA TYR A 91 -11.52 -12.37 8.94
C TYR A 91 -10.57 -11.32 9.50
N ALA A 92 -9.29 -11.39 9.20
CA ALA A 92 -8.29 -10.57 9.89
C ALA A 92 -7.32 -9.82 8.96
N ASP A 93 -7.25 -10.14 7.68
CA ASP A 93 -6.02 -9.90 6.91
C ASP A 93 -6.20 -9.15 5.57
N SER A 94 -7.32 -8.46 5.34
CA SER A 94 -7.50 -7.62 4.14
C SER A 94 -6.40 -6.57 3.98
N ASP A 95 -5.78 -6.16 5.09
CA ASP A 95 -4.81 -5.07 5.16
C ASP A 95 -3.36 -5.53 5.30
N LYS A 96 -3.05 -6.79 4.97
CA LYS A 96 -1.68 -7.32 4.84
C LYS A 96 -1.17 -7.17 3.41
N SER A 97 0.09 -6.81 3.25
CA SER A 97 0.74 -6.89 1.95
C SER A 97 1.08 -8.35 1.58
N ALA A 98 1.02 -8.68 0.29
CA ALA A 98 1.47 -10.00 -0.19
C ALA A 98 2.97 -10.24 0.01
N VAL A 99 3.73 -9.18 0.30
CA VAL A 99 5.17 -9.22 0.59
C VAL A 99 5.44 -9.57 2.06
N GLY A 100 4.49 -9.29 2.95
CA GLY A 100 4.60 -9.56 4.38
C GLY A 100 5.08 -8.37 5.21
N GLY A 101 4.93 -7.14 4.73
CA GLY A 101 5.27 -5.89 5.41
C GLY A 101 5.48 -4.74 4.44
N ALA A 102 6.01 -3.63 4.92
CA ALA A 102 6.30 -2.42 4.15
C ALA A 102 7.49 -2.60 3.18
N LYS A 103 7.60 -1.72 2.18
CA LYS A 103 8.77 -1.60 1.30
C LYS A 103 9.95 -0.99 2.06
N GLY A 104 9.65 -0.05 2.93
CA GLY A 104 10.61 0.61 3.80
C GLY A 104 9.94 1.05 5.09
N GLY A 105 10.69 1.10 6.20
CA GLY A 105 10.08 1.42 7.49
C GLY A 105 9.19 0.31 8.04
N LYS A 106 8.03 0.69 8.59
CA LYS A 106 7.09 -0.22 9.26
C LYS A 106 5.70 -0.20 8.64
N ASN A 107 5.31 0.94 8.05
CA ASN A 107 3.97 1.22 7.61
C ASN A 107 3.88 1.26 6.08
N PHE A 108 2.72 0.93 5.56
CA PHE A 108 2.36 1.04 4.16
C PHE A 108 0.88 1.40 4.03
N LEU A 109 0.47 1.88 2.87
CA LEU A 109 -0.93 2.16 2.57
C LEU A 109 -1.60 0.95 1.94
N VAL A 110 -2.81 0.65 2.35
CA VAL A 110 -3.76 -0.23 1.64
C VAL A 110 -4.83 0.66 1.03
N TRP A 111 -4.99 0.55 -0.28
CA TRP A 111 -6.06 1.20 -1.01
C TRP A 111 -7.17 0.21 -1.34
N THR A 112 -8.41 0.65 -1.18
CA THR A 112 -9.61 -0.01 -1.71
C THR A 112 -10.59 1.04 -2.23
N ASN A 113 -11.48 0.66 -3.14
CA ASN A 113 -12.50 1.59 -3.61
C ASN A 113 -13.46 2.00 -2.47
N SER A 114 -13.90 3.24 -2.51
CA SER A 114 -14.90 3.80 -1.61
C SER A 114 -16.27 3.87 -2.30
N TYR A 115 -17.33 3.59 -1.57
CA TYR A 115 -18.70 3.73 -2.07
C TYR A 115 -19.13 5.20 -2.17
N GLU A 116 -18.52 6.08 -1.38
CA GLU A 116 -18.77 7.52 -1.38
C GLU A 116 -17.77 8.31 -2.24
N GLY A 117 -16.86 7.63 -2.95
CA GLY A 117 -15.79 8.27 -3.75
C GLY A 117 -14.72 8.93 -2.88
N LYS A 118 -14.51 8.40 -1.66
CA LYS A 118 -13.50 8.82 -0.69
C LYS A 118 -12.27 7.92 -0.76
N ASP A 119 -11.71 7.80 -1.95
CA ASP A 119 -10.58 6.93 -2.26
C ASP A 119 -9.49 7.63 -3.09
N LYS A 120 -9.59 8.95 -3.22
CA LYS A 120 -8.64 9.76 -3.99
C LYS A 120 -7.44 10.15 -3.15
N ILE A 121 -6.38 10.54 -3.86
CA ILE A 121 -5.18 11.14 -3.28
C ILE A 121 -5.01 12.52 -3.90
N ALA A 122 -5.07 13.57 -3.07
CA ALA A 122 -4.76 14.92 -3.46
C ALA A 122 -3.31 15.27 -3.13
N LEU A 123 -2.74 16.25 -3.82
CA LEU A 123 -1.44 16.82 -3.50
C LEU A 123 -1.63 18.18 -2.81
N LYS A 124 -0.89 18.44 -1.74
CA LYS A 124 -0.84 19.77 -1.07
C LYS A 124 -0.35 20.84 -2.03
N GLU A 125 0.65 20.49 -2.85
CA GLU A 125 1.18 21.31 -3.92
C GLU A 125 1.24 20.50 -5.20
N ALA A 126 0.64 21.01 -6.27
CA ALA A 126 0.64 20.35 -7.57
C ALA A 126 2.07 20.14 -8.08
N ALA A 127 2.40 18.91 -8.45
CA ALA A 127 3.76 18.50 -8.83
C ALA A 127 3.76 17.38 -9.88
N VAL A 128 4.94 17.11 -10.44
CA VAL A 128 5.22 15.85 -11.13
C VAL A 128 5.60 14.82 -10.06
N VAL A 129 4.82 13.76 -9.94
CA VAL A 129 5.09 12.66 -9.00
C VAL A 129 6.04 11.68 -9.67
N PRO A 130 7.24 11.40 -9.09
CA PRO A 130 8.20 10.50 -9.73
C PRO A 130 7.68 9.07 -9.86
N GLY A 131 7.12 8.51 -8.79
CA GLY A 131 6.60 7.15 -8.79
C GLY A 131 6.13 6.69 -7.42
N MET A 132 5.80 5.41 -7.34
CA MET A 132 5.41 4.72 -6.11
C MET A 132 5.80 3.25 -6.18
N TYR A 133 5.87 2.58 -5.04
CA TYR A 133 5.94 1.13 -4.99
C TYR A 133 4.56 0.54 -4.75
N VAL A 134 4.22 -0.52 -5.48
CA VAL A 134 2.94 -1.24 -5.35
C VAL A 134 3.16 -2.73 -5.18
N CYS A 135 2.24 -3.40 -4.50
CA CYS A 135 2.08 -4.85 -4.51
C CYS A 135 0.62 -5.22 -4.25
N ASN A 136 0.26 -6.47 -4.48
CA ASN A 136 -1.04 -6.97 -4.06
C ASN A 136 -1.15 -7.04 -2.53
N THR A 137 -2.37 -7.03 -2.00
CA THR A 137 -2.63 -7.52 -0.64
C THR A 137 -2.50 -9.05 -0.58
N ALA A 138 -2.32 -9.61 0.61
CA ALA A 138 -2.30 -11.05 0.82
C ALA A 138 -3.60 -11.70 0.33
N TRP A 139 -4.75 -11.04 0.56
CA TRP A 139 -6.05 -11.49 0.07
C TRP A 139 -6.12 -11.57 -1.46
N VAL A 140 -5.75 -10.50 -2.15
CA VAL A 140 -5.75 -10.48 -3.62
C VAL A 140 -4.81 -11.54 -4.18
N ALA A 141 -3.61 -11.69 -3.60
CA ALA A 141 -2.65 -12.71 -4.02
C ALA A 141 -3.17 -14.14 -3.81
N ASP A 142 -3.87 -14.41 -2.71
CA ASP A 142 -4.52 -15.70 -2.44
C ASP A 142 -5.67 -15.95 -3.40
N ALA A 143 -6.54 -14.97 -3.63
CA ALA A 143 -7.66 -15.07 -4.57
C ALA A 143 -7.19 -15.35 -6.01
N ILE A 144 -6.09 -14.72 -6.45
CA ILE A 144 -5.49 -14.98 -7.76
C ILE A 144 -4.98 -16.42 -7.85
N LYS A 145 -4.35 -16.92 -6.80
CA LYS A 145 -3.72 -18.25 -6.79
C LYS A 145 -4.71 -19.38 -6.58
N ASN A 146 -5.58 -19.25 -5.59
CA ASN A 146 -6.40 -20.33 -5.07
C ASN A 146 -7.90 -20.17 -5.37
N GLY A 147 -8.32 -18.97 -5.78
CA GLY A 147 -9.70 -18.58 -5.83
C GLY A 147 -10.19 -18.08 -4.46
N ASP A 148 -11.35 -17.46 -4.46
CA ASP A 148 -11.93 -16.88 -3.25
C ASP A 148 -13.45 -17.01 -3.30
N ASN A 149 -14.01 -17.82 -2.39
CA ASN A 149 -15.44 -18.04 -2.28
C ASN A 149 -16.23 -16.78 -1.91
N MET A 150 -15.60 -15.79 -1.29
CA MET A 150 -16.25 -14.54 -0.88
C MET A 150 -16.34 -13.54 -2.03
N SER A 151 -15.31 -13.45 -2.84
CA SER A 151 -15.28 -12.62 -4.04
C SER A 151 -15.74 -13.37 -5.30
N THR A 152 -16.19 -14.61 -5.16
CA THR A 152 -16.65 -15.49 -6.28
C THR A 152 -15.59 -15.71 -7.37
N VAL A 153 -14.30 -15.64 -7.04
CA VAL A 153 -13.20 -16.05 -7.91
C VAL A 153 -13.00 -17.56 -7.76
N GLU A 154 -13.74 -18.34 -8.54
CA GLU A 154 -13.62 -19.78 -8.49
C GLU A 154 -12.30 -20.26 -9.11
N GLY A 155 -11.57 -21.12 -8.39
CA GLY A 155 -10.40 -21.84 -8.88
C GLY A 155 -9.17 -20.98 -9.19
N GLY A 156 -9.18 -19.70 -8.82
CA GLY A 156 -8.10 -18.75 -9.09
C GLY A 156 -8.08 -18.26 -10.55
N PHE A 157 -6.99 -17.57 -10.91
CA PHE A 157 -6.79 -17.04 -12.27
C PHE A 157 -6.24 -18.12 -13.20
N THR A 158 -6.72 -18.11 -14.44
CA THR A 158 -6.16 -18.86 -15.57
C THR A 158 -5.16 -18.02 -16.34
N GLU A 159 -4.53 -18.54 -17.40
CA GLU A 159 -3.53 -17.81 -18.21
C GLU A 159 -4.10 -16.56 -18.89
N ASP A 160 -5.41 -16.55 -19.20
CA ASP A 160 -6.08 -15.45 -19.88
C ASP A 160 -6.60 -14.37 -18.93
N ASP A 161 -6.50 -14.60 -17.62
CA ASP A 161 -7.03 -13.67 -16.63
C ASP A 161 -6.04 -12.55 -16.31
N TYR A 162 -6.58 -11.40 -15.88
CA TYR A 162 -5.77 -10.28 -15.41
C TYR A 162 -6.45 -9.50 -14.28
N LEU A 163 -5.63 -8.79 -13.52
CA LEU A 163 -6.01 -7.68 -12.64
C LEU A 163 -5.20 -6.46 -13.05
N LEU A 164 -5.88 -5.42 -13.53
CA LEU A 164 -5.28 -4.19 -14.04
C LEU A 164 -5.58 -3.02 -13.11
N LEU A 165 -4.54 -2.32 -12.69
CA LEU A 165 -4.59 -1.03 -12.02
C LEU A 165 -4.47 0.08 -13.07
N THR A 166 -5.47 0.96 -13.13
CA THR A 166 -5.46 2.19 -13.90
C THR A 166 -5.25 3.37 -12.96
N ILE A 167 -4.24 4.18 -13.22
CA ILE A 167 -3.86 5.36 -12.44
C ILE A 167 -4.12 6.59 -13.30
N THR A 168 -4.97 7.50 -12.85
CA THR A 168 -5.31 8.73 -13.59
C THR A 168 -4.86 9.94 -12.81
N GLY A 169 -4.08 10.82 -13.45
CA GLY A 169 -3.71 12.13 -12.92
C GLY A 169 -4.67 13.23 -13.39
N THR A 170 -4.94 14.21 -12.53
CA THR A 170 -5.67 15.42 -12.91
C THR A 170 -4.95 16.66 -12.41
N LEU A 171 -5.15 17.78 -13.13
CA LEU A 171 -4.73 19.11 -12.72
C LEU A 171 -5.91 20.08 -12.92
N ASN A 172 -6.35 20.73 -11.84
CA ASN A 172 -7.54 21.60 -11.86
C ASN A 172 -8.78 20.88 -12.44
N ALA A 173 -9.01 19.65 -12.01
CA ALA A 173 -10.07 18.75 -12.45
C ALA A 173 -10.01 18.32 -13.96
N VAL A 174 -8.92 18.62 -14.67
CA VAL A 174 -8.70 18.19 -16.05
C VAL A 174 -7.75 16.98 -16.05
N PRO A 175 -8.10 15.85 -16.67
CA PRO A 175 -7.19 14.71 -16.82
C PRO A 175 -5.89 15.12 -17.54
N THR A 176 -4.75 14.71 -16.96
CA THR A 176 -3.42 14.97 -17.53
C THR A 176 -2.82 13.74 -18.20
N GLY A 177 -3.17 12.57 -17.70
CA GLY A 177 -2.68 11.30 -18.23
C GLY A 177 -3.22 10.11 -17.49
N THR A 178 -2.94 8.92 -18.03
CA THR A 178 -3.33 7.64 -17.46
C THR A 178 -2.18 6.65 -17.61
N ILE A 179 -1.95 5.84 -16.57
CA ILE A 179 -0.97 4.76 -16.56
C ILE A 179 -1.70 3.47 -16.25
N GLU A 180 -1.39 2.43 -16.99
CA GLU A 180 -1.88 1.08 -16.76
C GLU A 180 -0.78 0.21 -16.19
N PHE A 181 -1.08 -0.51 -15.12
CA PHE A 181 -0.15 -1.42 -14.46
C PHE A 181 -0.87 -2.72 -14.07
N TYR A 182 -0.37 -3.85 -14.57
CA TYR A 182 -0.95 -5.15 -14.24
C TYR A 182 -0.51 -5.62 -12.85
N LEU A 183 -1.44 -5.70 -11.92
CA LEU A 183 -1.23 -6.34 -10.61
C LEU A 183 -1.22 -7.86 -10.71
N ALA A 184 -1.80 -8.42 -11.79
CA ALA A 184 -1.66 -9.82 -12.18
C ALA A 184 -1.85 -10.01 -13.69
N LYS A 185 -1.11 -10.97 -14.27
CA LYS A 185 -1.38 -11.59 -15.58
C LYS A 185 -1.33 -13.10 -15.41
N GLY A 186 -2.45 -13.77 -15.67
CA GLY A 186 -2.60 -15.16 -15.24
C GLY A 186 -2.37 -15.27 -13.74
N GLN A 187 -1.68 -16.30 -13.31
CA GLN A 187 -1.29 -16.52 -11.92
C GLN A 187 -0.05 -15.73 -11.48
N ASN A 188 0.58 -14.96 -12.39
CA ASN A 188 1.72 -14.11 -12.06
C ASN A 188 1.25 -12.83 -11.38
N ALA A 189 1.03 -12.91 -10.09
CA ALA A 189 0.64 -11.78 -9.24
C ALA A 189 1.85 -10.96 -8.80
N VAL A 190 1.68 -9.64 -8.65
CA VAL A 190 2.71 -8.72 -8.14
C VAL A 190 2.79 -8.88 -6.62
N ASN A 191 3.55 -9.87 -6.17
CA ASN A 191 3.79 -10.24 -4.78
C ASN A 191 5.17 -9.77 -4.28
N GLN A 192 5.73 -8.77 -4.93
CA GLN A 192 6.96 -8.06 -4.56
C GLN A 192 6.69 -6.57 -4.74
N TRP A 193 7.25 -5.73 -3.86
CA TRP A 193 7.17 -4.29 -4.03
C TRP A 193 7.78 -3.88 -5.37
N THR A 194 6.95 -3.44 -6.29
CA THR A 194 7.31 -3.11 -7.68
C THR A 194 7.14 -1.63 -7.90
N TYR A 195 8.16 -0.98 -8.45
CA TYR A 195 8.11 0.45 -8.75
C TYR A 195 7.25 0.72 -9.99
N VAL A 196 6.36 1.71 -9.88
CA VAL A 196 5.57 2.26 -10.96
C VAL A 196 6.01 3.70 -11.19
N ASP A 197 6.50 4.01 -12.38
CA ASP A 197 6.84 5.37 -12.80
C ASP A 197 5.55 6.17 -13.04
N LEU A 198 5.35 7.25 -12.28
CA LEU A 198 4.19 8.13 -12.39
C LEU A 198 4.50 9.42 -13.16
N SER A 199 5.77 9.66 -13.53
CA SER A 199 6.17 10.87 -14.25
C SER A 199 5.42 11.13 -15.57
N PRO A 200 4.95 10.10 -16.31
CA PRO A 200 4.15 10.34 -17.52
C PRO A 200 2.78 10.99 -17.26
N LEU A 201 2.28 11.03 -16.02
CA LEU A 201 1.06 11.79 -15.68
C LEU A 201 1.28 13.31 -15.81
N GLY A 202 2.55 13.78 -15.87
CA GLY A 202 2.87 15.19 -15.86
C GLY A 202 2.61 15.84 -14.49
N LYS A 203 2.39 17.17 -14.50
CA LYS A 203 2.04 17.89 -13.26
C LYS A 203 0.58 17.62 -12.91
N ILE A 204 0.34 17.15 -11.67
CA ILE A 204 -0.99 16.81 -11.16
C ILE A 204 -1.24 17.47 -9.80
N ASP A 205 -2.51 17.66 -9.44
CA ASP A 205 -2.97 18.03 -8.11
C ASP A 205 -3.81 16.92 -7.44
N HIS A 206 -4.31 15.95 -8.23
CA HIS A 206 -5.01 14.76 -7.74
C HIS A 206 -4.62 13.53 -8.53
N MET A 207 -4.76 12.38 -7.87
CA MET A 207 -4.57 11.05 -8.43
C MET A 207 -5.74 10.16 -8.02
N GLY A 208 -6.27 9.41 -8.99
CA GLY A 208 -7.32 8.41 -8.77
C GLY A 208 -6.88 7.05 -9.27
N PHE A 209 -7.48 6.01 -8.70
CA PHE A 209 -7.22 4.62 -9.06
C PHE A 209 -8.50 3.92 -9.48
N ALA A 210 -8.36 2.95 -10.40
CA ALA A 210 -9.42 2.03 -10.77
C ALA A 210 -8.83 0.64 -10.98
N LEU A 211 -9.54 -0.38 -10.51
CA LEU A 211 -9.20 -1.78 -10.74
C LEU A 211 -10.17 -2.40 -11.72
N THR A 212 -9.66 -3.17 -12.68
CA THR A 212 -10.45 -4.00 -13.58
C THR A 212 -9.87 -5.40 -13.65
N SER A 213 -10.75 -6.40 -13.77
CA SER A 213 -10.36 -7.81 -13.85
C SER A 213 -11.24 -8.53 -14.86
N THR A 214 -10.73 -9.61 -15.44
CA THR A 214 -11.51 -10.55 -16.25
C THR A 214 -12.53 -11.33 -15.43
N LYS A 215 -12.27 -11.49 -14.11
CA LYS A 215 -13.21 -12.16 -13.20
C LYS A 215 -14.35 -11.22 -12.85
N THR A 216 -15.49 -11.43 -13.49
CA THR A 216 -16.70 -10.60 -13.34
C THR A 216 -17.95 -11.47 -13.28
N ASN A 217 -19.00 -10.93 -12.66
CA ASN A 217 -20.36 -11.48 -12.71
C ASN A 217 -21.36 -10.37 -13.09
N ALA A 218 -22.66 -10.65 -12.94
CA ALA A 218 -23.73 -9.68 -13.26
C ALA A 218 -23.67 -8.39 -12.43
N TYR A 219 -22.95 -8.37 -11.34
CA TYR A 219 -22.79 -7.22 -10.43
C TYR A 219 -21.45 -6.48 -10.60
N GLY A 220 -20.56 -6.96 -11.46
CA GLY A 220 -19.26 -6.33 -11.73
C GLY A 220 -18.07 -7.23 -11.43
N MET A 221 -16.93 -6.61 -11.12
CA MET A 221 -15.68 -7.30 -10.79
C MET A 221 -15.81 -8.10 -9.50
N THR A 222 -15.36 -9.37 -9.52
CA THR A 222 -15.41 -10.30 -8.38
C THR A 222 -14.05 -10.48 -7.70
N THR A 223 -12.96 -10.03 -8.33
CA THR A 223 -11.64 -9.98 -7.69
C THR A 223 -11.66 -8.92 -6.57
N PRO A 224 -11.07 -9.19 -5.38
CA PRO A 224 -11.01 -8.21 -4.31
C PRO A 224 -10.37 -6.90 -4.76
N THR A 225 -10.97 -5.75 -4.44
CA THR A 225 -10.59 -4.42 -4.92
C THR A 225 -9.56 -3.76 -4.03
N TYR A 226 -8.42 -4.43 -3.79
CA TYR A 226 -7.36 -3.98 -2.89
C TYR A 226 -6.00 -4.01 -3.56
N PHE A 227 -5.13 -3.07 -3.20
CA PHE A 227 -3.69 -3.16 -3.42
C PHE A 227 -2.93 -2.31 -2.40
N CYS A 228 -1.62 -2.52 -2.30
CA CYS A 228 -0.77 -1.80 -1.36
C CYS A 228 0.09 -0.78 -2.09
N ILE A 229 0.32 0.36 -1.43
CA ILE A 229 1.21 1.45 -1.88
C ILE A 229 2.23 1.73 -0.77
N ASP A 230 3.47 1.99 -1.15
CA ASP A 230 4.49 2.51 -0.26
C ASP A 230 5.43 3.49 -0.98
N ASN A 231 6.04 4.40 -0.23
CA ASN A 231 6.97 5.40 -0.74
C ASN A 231 6.43 6.15 -1.98
N LEU A 232 5.16 6.63 -1.91
CA LEU A 232 4.56 7.44 -2.96
C LEU A 232 5.30 8.78 -3.09
N GLY A 233 5.79 9.07 -4.28
CA GLY A 233 6.62 10.24 -4.58
C GLY A 233 8.12 9.95 -4.60
N ALA A 234 8.55 8.74 -4.24
CA ALA A 234 9.95 8.37 -4.30
C ALA A 234 10.43 8.17 -5.76
N LYS A 235 11.72 8.41 -5.97
CA LYS A 235 12.42 7.99 -7.19
C LYS A 235 12.81 6.52 -7.07
N LYS A 236 12.98 5.86 -8.21
CA LYS A 236 13.43 4.46 -8.29
C LYS A 236 14.86 4.31 -7.80
#